data_f53266269291717178cd2459fd258d1b
#
_entry.id   f53266269291717178cd2459fd258d1b
#
_cell.length_a   1.000
_cell.length_b   1.000
_cell.length_c   1.000
_cell.angle_alpha   90.00
_cell.angle_beta   90.00
_cell.angle_gamma   90.00
#
_symmetry.space_group_name_H-M   'P 1'
#
loop_
_entity.id
_entity.type
_entity.pdbx_description
1 polymer ?
#
loop_
_entity_poly.entity_id
_entity_poly.type
_entity_poly.pdbx_seq_one_letter_code
_entity_poly.pdbx_strand_id
1 'polypeptide(L)'
;STFLMEVASGFVIFIFNIQILKYIGNNGIVVYGIISNCVLVGLALFNGVAQAAQPIIATNFGAGLNARVKKVLKYAMITTAIIGFSLFAVVFLFTGQVIQVFVKANAEILAVGIPALRIYLSAFCIMNINILVSSYFQSVGKEKVSIYISIIRGFLLTTSSLPLKGW
;
A
#
# COMPACT_ATOMS: atom_id res chain seq x y z
N SER A 1 -3.59 1.89 -20.97
CA SER A 1 -2.76 2.56 -19.93
C SER A 1 -2.45 1.65 -18.75
N THR A 2 -3.37 0.80 -18.29
CA THR A 2 -3.20 -0.12 -17.16
C THR A 2 -2.07 -1.12 -17.40
N PHE A 3 -1.97 -1.67 -18.61
CA PHE A 3 -0.90 -2.61 -18.98
C PHE A 3 0.51 -2.00 -18.81
N LEU A 4 0.71 -0.77 -19.25
CA LEU A 4 2.00 -0.09 -19.08
C LEU A 4 2.35 0.16 -17.61
N MET A 5 1.35 0.45 -16.77
CA MET A 5 1.53 0.62 -15.33
C MET A 5 1.92 -0.70 -14.66
N GLU A 6 1.30 -1.81 -15.04
CA GLU A 6 1.64 -3.14 -14.51
C GLU A 6 3.05 -3.57 -14.92
N VAL A 7 3.42 -3.36 -16.19
CA VAL A 7 4.79 -3.64 -16.67
C VAL A 7 5.82 -2.78 -15.93
N ALA A 8 5.55 -1.49 -15.75
CA ALA A 8 6.44 -0.59 -15.01
C ALA A 8 6.58 -1.03 -13.54
N SER A 9 5.48 -1.42 -12.91
CA SER A 9 5.50 -1.93 -11.53
C SER A 9 6.31 -3.22 -11.42
N GLY A 10 6.15 -4.15 -12.36
CA GLY A 10 6.93 -5.38 -12.43
C GLY A 10 8.43 -5.12 -12.57
N PHE A 11 8.80 -4.14 -13.40
CA PHE A 11 10.20 -3.75 -13.58
C PHE A 11 10.80 -3.14 -12.32
N VAL A 12 10.06 -2.30 -11.61
CA VAL A 12 10.48 -1.74 -10.31
C VAL A 12 10.68 -2.85 -9.28
N ILE A 13 9.75 -3.79 -9.16
CA ILE A 13 9.86 -4.94 -8.25
C ILE A 13 11.11 -5.78 -8.59
N PHE A 14 11.38 -6.01 -9.88
CA PHE A 14 12.54 -6.76 -10.34
C PHE A 14 13.86 -6.09 -9.93
N ILE A 15 13.99 -4.78 -10.18
CA ILE A 15 15.17 -4.00 -9.77
C ILE A 15 15.33 -4.03 -8.24
N PHE A 16 14.25 -3.88 -7.49
CA PHE A 16 14.26 -3.94 -6.03
C PHE A 16 14.77 -5.29 -5.52
N ASN A 17 14.31 -6.40 -6.10
CA ASN A 17 14.79 -7.73 -5.73
C ASN A 17 16.28 -7.91 -5.97
N ILE A 18 16.81 -7.41 -7.11
CA ILE A 18 18.25 -7.46 -7.40
C ILE A 18 19.04 -6.65 -6.36
N GLN A 19 18.56 -5.46 -5.99
CA GLN A 19 19.25 -4.65 -4.99
C GLN A 19 19.22 -5.29 -3.61
N ILE A 20 18.08 -5.84 -3.18
CA ILE A 20 17.95 -6.54 -1.91
C ILE A 20 18.90 -7.74 -1.86
N LEU A 21 18.96 -8.51 -2.95
CA LEU A 21 19.89 -9.65 -3.06
C LEU A 21 21.34 -9.22 -2.92
N LYS A 22 21.72 -8.11 -3.53
CA LYS A 22 23.09 -7.59 -3.52
C LYS A 22 23.52 -7.06 -2.16
N TYR A 23 22.61 -6.40 -1.41
CA TYR A 23 22.97 -5.73 -0.15
C TYR A 23 22.69 -6.56 1.10
N ILE A 24 21.65 -7.39 1.08
CA ILE A 24 21.14 -8.13 2.26
C ILE A 24 21.25 -9.65 2.06
N GLY A 25 21.34 -10.09 0.80
CA GLY A 25 21.42 -11.51 0.44
C GLY A 25 20.06 -12.20 0.46
N ASN A 26 20.08 -13.54 0.51
CA ASN A 26 18.86 -14.37 0.41
C ASN A 26 17.86 -14.10 1.54
N ASN A 27 18.32 -13.81 2.76
CA ASN A 27 17.46 -13.49 3.90
C ASN A 27 16.64 -12.22 3.64
N GLY A 28 17.21 -11.24 2.93
CA GLY A 28 16.50 -10.03 2.52
C GLY A 28 15.36 -10.29 1.54
N ILE A 29 15.54 -11.20 0.59
CA ILE A 29 14.48 -11.59 -0.36
C ILE A 29 13.34 -12.28 0.36
N VAL A 30 13.62 -13.16 1.31
CA VAL A 30 12.60 -13.83 2.12
C VAL A 30 11.78 -12.81 2.90
N VAL A 31 12.45 -11.86 3.57
CA VAL A 31 11.78 -10.78 4.33
C VAL A 31 10.93 -9.91 3.40
N TYR A 32 11.44 -9.53 2.24
CA TYR A 32 10.67 -8.76 1.25
C TYR A 32 9.44 -9.50 0.76
N GLY A 33 9.54 -10.82 0.53
CA GLY A 33 8.39 -11.66 0.17
C GLY A 33 7.30 -11.66 1.26
N ILE A 34 7.69 -11.75 2.54
CA ILE A 34 6.75 -11.67 3.68
C ILE A 34 6.07 -10.30 3.71
N ILE A 35 6.85 -9.21 3.61
CA ILE A 35 6.32 -7.85 3.56
C ILE A 35 5.31 -7.70 2.42
N SER A 36 5.66 -8.16 1.22
CA SER A 36 4.81 -8.09 0.04
C SER A 36 3.46 -8.80 0.24
N ASN A 37 3.46 -9.98 0.86
CA ASN A 37 2.22 -10.69 1.17
C ASN A 37 1.36 -9.94 2.20
N CYS A 38 1.95 -9.40 3.26
CA CYS A 38 1.24 -8.56 4.23
C CYS A 38 0.62 -7.32 3.57
N VAL A 39 1.37 -6.69 2.65
CA VAL A 39 0.90 -5.53 1.88
C VAL A 39 -0.27 -5.89 0.98
N LEU A 40 -0.22 -7.03 0.28
CA LEU A 40 -1.31 -7.49 -0.58
C LEU A 40 -2.62 -7.67 0.20
N VAL A 41 -2.56 -8.26 1.40
CA VAL A 41 -3.73 -8.39 2.28
C VAL A 41 -4.29 -7.02 2.66
N GLY A 42 -3.44 -6.09 3.08
CA GLY A 42 -3.86 -4.72 3.41
C GLY A 42 -4.48 -3.98 2.22
N LEU A 43 -3.84 -4.06 1.05
CA LEU A 43 -4.34 -3.46 -0.19
C LEU A 43 -5.70 -4.03 -0.61
N ALA A 44 -5.90 -5.34 -0.47
CA ALA A 44 -7.18 -5.99 -0.79
C ALA A 44 -8.30 -5.44 0.09
N LEU A 45 -8.07 -5.25 1.39
CA LEU A 45 -9.04 -4.69 2.30
C LEU A 45 -9.35 -3.21 2.00
N PHE A 46 -8.33 -2.38 1.77
CA PHE A 46 -8.51 -0.97 1.43
C PHE A 46 -9.24 -0.78 0.08
N ASN A 47 -8.84 -1.56 -0.93
CA ASN A 47 -9.51 -1.55 -2.24
C ASN A 47 -10.96 -2.04 -2.14
N GLY A 48 -11.24 -3.04 -1.29
CA GLY A 48 -12.60 -3.52 -1.06
C GLY A 48 -13.51 -2.40 -0.55
N VAL A 49 -13.08 -1.63 0.46
CA VAL A 49 -13.84 -0.48 0.97
C VAL A 49 -13.98 0.61 -0.09
N ALA A 50 -12.90 0.92 -0.82
CA ALA A 50 -12.90 1.92 -1.87
C ALA A 50 -13.87 1.56 -2.99
N GLN A 51 -13.85 0.32 -3.48
CA GLN A 51 -14.74 -0.18 -4.53
C GLN A 51 -16.21 -0.21 -4.08
N ALA A 52 -16.48 -0.54 -2.82
CA ALA A 52 -17.83 -0.46 -2.27
C ALA A 52 -18.36 0.98 -2.20
N ALA A 53 -17.51 1.95 -1.90
CA ALA A 53 -17.88 3.36 -1.84
C ALA A 53 -18.08 4.01 -3.22
N GLN A 54 -17.34 3.55 -4.25
CA GLN A 54 -17.36 4.14 -5.60
C GLN A 54 -18.76 4.30 -6.21
N PRO A 55 -19.58 3.26 -6.34
CA PRO A 55 -20.90 3.38 -6.96
C PRO A 55 -21.84 4.30 -6.16
N ILE A 56 -21.73 4.28 -4.84
CA ILE A 56 -22.54 5.13 -3.97
C ILE A 56 -22.16 6.61 -4.16
N ILE A 57 -20.86 6.90 -4.22
CA ILE A 57 -20.34 8.25 -4.49
C ILE A 57 -20.78 8.71 -5.88
N ALA A 58 -20.57 7.90 -6.92
CA ALA A 58 -20.90 8.25 -8.30
C ALA A 58 -22.39 8.57 -8.48
N THR A 59 -23.27 7.73 -7.96
CA THR A 59 -24.74 7.92 -8.04
C THR A 59 -25.18 9.18 -7.30
N ASN A 60 -24.70 9.41 -6.07
CA ASN A 60 -25.09 10.61 -5.31
C ASN A 60 -24.46 11.88 -5.89
N PHE A 61 -23.27 11.80 -6.48
CA PHE A 61 -22.66 12.94 -7.16
C PHE A 61 -23.44 13.31 -8.43
N GLY A 62 -23.80 12.33 -9.25
CA GLY A 62 -24.63 12.54 -10.44
C GLY A 62 -26.02 13.12 -10.14
N ALA A 63 -26.57 12.80 -8.96
CA ALA A 63 -27.83 13.36 -8.46
C ALA A 63 -27.67 14.75 -7.78
N GLY A 64 -26.45 15.32 -7.72
CA GLY A 64 -26.20 16.60 -7.06
C GLY A 64 -26.23 16.55 -5.52
N LEU A 65 -26.31 15.36 -4.90
CA LEU A 65 -26.44 15.16 -3.46
C LEU A 65 -25.08 15.22 -2.74
N ASN A 66 -24.39 16.35 -2.82
CA ASN A 66 -23.03 16.53 -2.30
C ASN A 66 -22.89 16.23 -0.80
N ALA A 67 -23.93 16.49 0.01
CA ALA A 67 -23.93 16.16 1.43
C ALA A 67 -23.82 14.64 1.67
N ARG A 68 -24.49 13.83 0.86
CA ARG A 68 -24.41 12.36 0.91
C ARG A 68 -23.05 11.87 0.47
N VAL A 69 -22.49 12.43 -0.61
CA VAL A 69 -21.14 12.13 -1.08
C VAL A 69 -20.12 12.32 0.03
N LYS A 70 -20.13 13.48 0.70
CA LYS A 70 -19.25 13.76 1.85
C LYS A 70 -19.40 12.77 3.00
N LYS A 71 -20.66 12.37 3.28
CA LYS A 71 -20.97 11.40 4.35
C LYS A 71 -20.41 10.01 4.03
N VAL A 72 -20.60 9.53 2.80
CA VAL A 72 -20.05 8.24 2.35
C VAL A 72 -18.54 8.24 2.38
N LEU A 73 -17.90 9.30 1.86
CA LEU A 73 -16.46 9.44 1.89
C LEU A 73 -15.91 9.42 3.32
N LYS A 74 -16.56 10.17 4.24
CA LYS A 74 -16.20 10.19 5.66
C LYS A 74 -16.26 8.79 6.28
N TYR A 75 -17.33 8.04 6.04
CA TYR A 75 -17.44 6.68 6.56
C TYR A 75 -16.40 5.73 5.95
N ALA A 76 -16.15 5.80 4.65
CA ALA A 76 -15.11 5.02 4.01
C ALA A 76 -13.73 5.33 4.60
N MET A 77 -13.40 6.61 4.85
CA MET A 77 -12.15 7.01 5.50
C MET A 77 -12.02 6.48 6.93
N ILE A 78 -13.09 6.56 7.72
CA ILE A 78 -13.09 6.03 9.10
C ILE A 78 -12.90 4.51 9.06
N THR A 79 -13.61 3.80 8.19
CA THR A 79 -13.53 2.34 8.08
C THR A 79 -12.13 1.90 7.68
N THR A 80 -11.52 2.53 6.66
CA THR A 80 -10.15 2.17 6.25
C THR A 80 -9.10 2.58 7.28
N ALA A 81 -9.31 3.67 8.01
CA ALA A 81 -8.43 4.04 9.12
C ALA A 81 -8.47 3.01 10.26
N ILE A 82 -9.67 2.54 10.62
CA ILE A 82 -9.82 1.46 11.63
C ILE A 82 -9.14 0.18 11.15
N ILE A 83 -9.38 -0.24 9.91
CA ILE A 83 -8.73 -1.43 9.33
C ILE A 83 -7.22 -1.27 9.32
N GLY A 84 -6.72 -0.13 8.83
CA GLY A 84 -5.28 0.14 8.74
C GLY A 84 -4.61 0.15 10.11
N PHE A 85 -5.23 0.80 11.10
CA PHE A 85 -4.71 0.83 12.46
C PHE A 85 -4.76 -0.55 13.13
N SER A 86 -5.81 -1.31 12.91
CA SER A 86 -5.94 -2.67 13.44
C SER A 86 -4.87 -3.61 12.86
N LEU A 87 -4.66 -3.56 11.53
CA LEU A 87 -3.59 -4.32 10.87
C LEU A 87 -2.21 -3.91 11.38
N PHE A 88 -1.97 -2.61 11.48
CA PHE A 88 -0.71 -2.10 12.03
C PHE A 88 -0.49 -2.58 13.46
N ALA A 89 -1.48 -2.47 14.33
CA ALA A 89 -1.38 -2.89 15.73
C ALA A 89 -1.09 -4.41 15.85
N VAL A 90 -1.84 -5.24 15.10
CA VAL A 90 -1.65 -6.68 15.11
C VAL A 90 -0.24 -7.06 14.67
N VAL A 91 0.21 -6.52 13.53
CA VAL A 91 1.54 -6.86 13.02
C VAL A 91 2.65 -6.24 13.87
N PHE A 92 2.46 -5.06 14.42
CA PHE A 92 3.44 -4.42 15.30
C PHE A 92 3.65 -5.20 16.59
N LEU A 93 2.57 -5.70 17.20
CA LEU A 93 2.62 -6.48 18.44
C LEU A 93 3.14 -7.91 18.21
N PHE A 94 2.75 -8.52 17.11
CA PHE A 94 3.02 -9.93 16.81
C PHE A 94 4.00 -10.11 15.63
N THR A 95 4.88 -9.14 15.38
CA THR A 95 5.78 -9.14 14.20
C THR A 95 6.56 -10.45 14.06
N GLY A 96 7.12 -10.96 15.15
CA GLY A 96 7.88 -12.22 15.13
C GLY A 96 7.03 -13.43 14.76
N GLN A 97 5.83 -13.52 15.30
CA GLN A 97 4.88 -14.60 14.99
C GLN A 97 4.41 -14.50 13.52
N VAL A 98 4.13 -13.29 13.04
CA VAL A 98 3.76 -13.07 11.64
C VAL A 98 4.85 -13.58 10.70
N ILE A 99 6.12 -13.28 10.97
CA ILE A 99 7.24 -13.79 10.16
C ILE A 99 7.29 -15.33 10.22
N GLN A 100 7.11 -15.93 11.39
CA GLN A 100 7.15 -17.38 11.58
C GLN A 100 6.00 -18.14 10.90
N VAL A 101 4.87 -17.48 10.63
CA VAL A 101 3.77 -18.07 9.84
C VAL A 101 4.20 -18.33 8.39
N PHE A 102 5.03 -17.45 7.83
CA PHE A 102 5.47 -17.55 6.44
C PHE A 102 6.71 -18.42 6.25
N VAL A 103 7.61 -18.45 7.24
CA VAL A 103 8.88 -19.16 7.12
C VAL A 103 9.36 -19.64 8.51
N LYS A 104 10.06 -20.79 8.54
CA LYS A 104 10.82 -21.19 9.73
C LYS A 104 12.00 -20.21 9.89
N ALA A 105 11.75 -19.09 10.56
CA ALA A 105 12.70 -18.01 10.68
C ALA A 105 13.84 -18.37 11.64
N ASN A 106 15.07 -18.18 11.17
CA ASN A 106 16.27 -18.16 12.00
C ASN A 106 16.47 -16.77 12.63
N ALA A 107 17.44 -16.64 13.53
CA ALA A 107 17.74 -15.38 14.20
C ALA A 107 18.09 -14.24 13.23
N GLU A 108 18.75 -14.54 12.11
CA GLU A 108 19.12 -13.55 11.09
C GLU A 108 17.90 -12.98 10.35
N ILE A 109 16.96 -13.85 9.94
CA ILE A 109 15.71 -13.42 9.29
C ILE A 109 14.87 -12.56 10.25
N LEU A 110 14.80 -12.91 11.52
CA LEU A 110 14.10 -12.12 12.53
C LEU A 110 14.77 -10.76 12.76
N ALA A 111 16.10 -10.73 12.84
CA ALA A 111 16.84 -9.49 13.07
C ALA A 111 16.60 -8.44 11.96
N VAL A 112 16.55 -8.87 10.70
CA VAL A 112 16.26 -7.99 9.55
C VAL A 112 14.75 -7.77 9.37
N GLY A 113 13.95 -8.82 9.55
CA GLY A 113 12.52 -8.82 9.23
C GLY A 113 11.69 -7.98 10.18
N ILE A 114 11.98 -8.01 11.49
CA ILE A 114 11.19 -7.27 12.48
C ILE A 114 11.23 -5.75 12.23
N PRO A 115 12.39 -5.09 12.15
CA PRO A 115 12.43 -3.66 11.89
C PRO A 115 11.88 -3.31 10.50
N ALA A 116 12.20 -4.10 9.48
CA ALA A 116 11.72 -3.86 8.12
C ALA A 116 10.19 -3.91 8.03
N LEU A 117 9.56 -4.93 8.62
CA LEU A 117 8.10 -5.09 8.61
C LEU A 117 7.41 -3.95 9.38
N ARG A 118 7.94 -3.54 10.53
CA ARG A 118 7.40 -2.43 11.33
C ARG A 118 7.45 -1.10 10.59
N ILE A 119 8.58 -0.78 9.95
CA ILE A 119 8.74 0.45 9.17
C ILE A 119 7.78 0.44 7.99
N TYR A 120 7.71 -0.67 7.25
CA TYR A 120 6.88 -0.75 6.05
C TYR A 120 5.39 -0.63 6.36
N LEU A 121 4.94 -1.25 7.45
CA LEU A 121 3.53 -1.20 7.85
C LEU A 121 3.10 0.14 8.42
N SER A 122 4.03 0.96 8.94
CA SER A 122 3.70 2.34 9.31
C SER A 122 3.17 3.16 8.11
N ALA A 123 3.60 2.81 6.89
CA ALA A 123 3.10 3.41 5.66
C ALA A 123 1.61 3.10 5.38
N PHE A 124 1.01 2.07 5.97
CA PHE A 124 -0.41 1.75 5.80
C PHE A 124 -1.33 2.87 6.27
N CYS A 125 -0.93 3.60 7.32
CA CYS A 125 -1.70 4.75 7.81
C CYS A 125 -1.84 5.87 6.75
N ILE A 126 -0.90 5.96 5.81
CA ILE A 126 -0.93 6.96 4.73
C ILE A 126 -1.51 6.36 3.45
N MET A 127 -1.26 5.08 3.20
CA MET A 127 -1.62 4.38 1.97
C MET A 127 -3.14 4.28 1.77
N ASN A 128 -3.91 4.06 2.86
CA ASN A 128 -5.36 3.99 2.83
C ASN A 128 -6.00 5.30 2.36
N ILE A 129 -5.49 6.45 2.83
CA ILE A 129 -5.98 7.77 2.44
C ILE A 129 -5.79 7.98 0.93
N ASN A 130 -4.61 7.60 0.41
CA ASN A 130 -4.28 7.75 -1.00
C ASN A 130 -5.20 6.92 -1.90
N ILE A 131 -5.49 5.66 -1.51
CA ILE A 131 -6.41 4.78 -2.25
C ILE A 131 -7.81 5.37 -2.30
N LEU A 132 -8.34 5.85 -1.16
CA LEU A 132 -9.67 6.45 -1.11
C LEU A 132 -9.78 7.76 -1.89
N VAL A 133 -8.77 8.63 -1.80
CA VAL A 133 -8.74 9.89 -2.54
C VAL A 133 -8.71 9.60 -4.05
N SER A 134 -7.89 8.66 -4.49
CA SER A 134 -7.84 8.24 -5.91
C SER A 134 -9.19 7.68 -6.36
N SER A 135 -9.80 6.82 -5.55
CA SER A 135 -11.13 6.25 -5.80
C SER A 135 -12.22 7.31 -5.88
N TYR A 136 -12.20 8.30 -4.98
CA TYR A 136 -13.13 9.43 -5.01
C TYR A 136 -13.04 10.21 -6.33
N PHE A 137 -11.82 10.58 -6.77
CA PHE A 137 -11.66 11.32 -8.03
C PHE A 137 -12.11 10.52 -9.25
N GLN A 138 -11.93 9.21 -9.24
CA GLN A 138 -12.49 8.33 -10.28
C GLN A 138 -14.02 8.35 -10.26
N SER A 139 -14.63 8.29 -9.08
CA SER A 139 -16.09 8.27 -8.92
C SER A 139 -16.79 9.55 -9.39
N VAL A 140 -16.11 10.69 -9.31
CA VAL A 140 -16.66 11.99 -9.74
C VAL A 140 -16.24 12.39 -11.17
N GLY A 141 -15.70 11.45 -11.95
CA GLY A 141 -15.32 11.67 -13.36
C GLY A 141 -14.06 12.52 -13.54
N LYS A 142 -13.27 12.76 -12.49
CA LYS A 142 -11.99 13.49 -12.55
C LYS A 142 -10.80 12.54 -12.64
N GLU A 143 -10.84 11.62 -13.58
CA GLU A 143 -9.82 10.56 -13.76
C GLU A 143 -8.40 11.11 -13.95
N LYS A 144 -8.25 12.25 -14.65
CA LYS A 144 -6.94 12.90 -14.83
C LYS A 144 -6.27 13.24 -13.51
N VAL A 145 -7.04 13.71 -12.50
CA VAL A 145 -6.50 14.04 -11.18
C VAL A 145 -6.03 12.76 -10.46
N SER A 146 -6.81 11.68 -10.56
CA SER A 146 -6.42 10.38 -10.00
C SER A 146 -5.14 9.84 -10.62
N ILE A 147 -4.97 10.00 -11.94
CA ILE A 147 -3.76 9.59 -12.66
C ILE A 147 -2.55 10.41 -12.18
N TYR A 148 -2.68 11.75 -12.06
CA TYR A 148 -1.60 12.59 -11.55
C TYR A 148 -1.18 12.21 -10.12
N ILE A 149 -2.13 11.97 -9.23
CA ILE A 149 -1.85 11.51 -7.85
C ILE A 149 -1.09 10.18 -7.88
N SER A 150 -1.49 9.25 -8.73
CA SER A 150 -0.84 7.93 -8.86
C SER A 150 0.57 8.03 -9.43
N ILE A 151 0.79 8.89 -10.43
CA ILE A 151 2.12 9.12 -11.03
C ILE A 151 3.05 9.78 -10.01
N ILE A 152 2.61 10.84 -9.33
CA ILE A 152 3.41 11.53 -8.30
C ILE A 152 3.80 10.56 -7.19
N ARG A 153 2.87 9.72 -6.74
CA ARG A 153 3.15 8.66 -5.75
C ARG A 153 4.20 7.69 -6.25
N GLY A 154 4.04 7.18 -7.47
CA GLY A 154 5.00 6.24 -8.08
C GLY A 154 6.38 6.84 -8.21
N PHE A 155 6.46 8.09 -8.67
CA PHE A 155 7.72 8.78 -8.87
C PHE A 155 8.42 9.11 -7.54
N LEU A 156 7.70 9.60 -6.54
CA LEU A 156 8.25 9.88 -5.20
C LEU A 156 8.76 8.63 -4.51
N LEU A 157 8.04 7.51 -4.60
CA LEU A 157 8.49 6.24 -4.01
C LEU A 157 9.72 5.68 -4.72
N THR A 158 9.79 5.81 -6.05
CA THR A 158 10.91 5.30 -6.84
C THR A 158 12.17 6.15 -6.63
N THR A 159 12.04 7.47 -6.54
CA THR A 159 13.21 8.36 -6.33
C THR A 159 13.75 8.30 -4.91
N SER A 160 12.89 8.10 -3.90
CA SER A 160 13.34 7.94 -2.51
C SER A 160 14.02 6.59 -2.24
N SER A 161 13.79 5.61 -3.11
CA SER A 161 14.39 4.27 -3.01
C SER A 161 15.68 4.11 -3.84
N LEU A 162 16.00 5.05 -4.72
CA LEU A 162 17.31 5.12 -5.35
C LEU A 162 18.30 5.57 -4.27
N PRO A 163 19.28 4.72 -3.87
CA PRO A 163 20.33 5.17 -2.98
C PRO A 163 21.04 6.30 -3.71
N LEU A 164 21.01 7.50 -3.14
CA LEU A 164 21.91 8.56 -3.52
C LEU A 164 23.32 7.97 -3.37
N LYS A 165 23.88 7.50 -4.47
CA LYS A 165 25.28 7.13 -4.57
C LYS A 165 26.06 8.40 -4.31
N GLY A 166 26.57 8.48 -3.15
CA GLY A 166 27.57 9.43 -2.76
C GLY A 166 28.16 8.98 -1.44
N TRP A 167 29.25 8.32 -1.54
CA TRP A 167 30.33 7.94 -0.58
C TRP A 167 30.53 6.46 -0.44
#